data_6259a38755bd1c7260aaaa65a77acae3
#
_entry.id   6259a38755bd1c7260aaaa65a77acae3
#
_cell.length_a   1.000
_cell.length_b   1.000
_cell.length_c   1.000
_cell.angle_alpha   90.00
_cell.angle_beta   90.00
_cell.angle_gamma   90.00
#
_symmetry.space_group_name_H-M   'P 1'
#
loop_
_entity.id
_entity.type
_entity.pdbx_description
1 polymer ?
#
loop_
_entity_poly.entity_id
_entity_poly.type
_entity_poly.pdbx_seq_one_letter_code
_entity_poly.pdbx_strand_id
1 'polypeptide(L)'
;MRLSPPKHSRSMFDFSALKEIPFLVFCFGLFFVFTGLYFPFFYLPSYFSVFLHSDTNIAFYSIAILNAASVFGRITPGILADRIGSINTIVPISAIATILAFAWIGIRNEAGTIVFACIYGYASGALVSLPPTIVAHLAPNMSVVGTWLGMCFIFAGLGLLIGNPIAGALLNLQDAVFWKAQLFCAVMVAAGMILLAGLRLLKYNQADGWKM
;
A
#
# COMPACT_ATOMS: atom_id res chain seq x y z
N MET A 1 11.41 -17.01 -37.77
CA MET A 1 10.10 -16.99 -37.14
C MET A 1 9.46 -15.63 -37.38
N ARG A 2 8.44 -15.51 -38.23
CA ARG A 2 7.69 -14.26 -38.42
C ARG A 2 6.64 -14.20 -37.33
N LEU A 3 6.84 -13.31 -36.35
CA LEU A 3 5.80 -12.96 -35.40
C LEU A 3 4.66 -12.29 -36.15
N SER A 4 3.49 -12.93 -36.20
CA SER A 4 2.30 -12.30 -36.76
C SER A 4 2.00 -11.04 -35.93
N PRO A 5 1.67 -9.89 -36.58
CA PRO A 5 1.32 -8.69 -35.85
C PRO A 5 0.11 -8.97 -34.94
N PRO A 6 0.06 -8.39 -33.72
CA PRO A 6 -1.06 -8.58 -32.81
C PRO A 6 -2.36 -8.13 -33.51
N LYS A 7 -3.34 -9.01 -33.57
CA LYS A 7 -4.61 -8.82 -34.30
C LYS A 7 -5.48 -7.66 -33.81
N HIS A 8 -5.17 -7.04 -32.68
CA HIS A 8 -5.86 -5.84 -32.15
C HIS A 8 -4.83 -4.93 -31.47
N SER A 9 -4.82 -3.64 -31.84
CA SER A 9 -4.15 -2.61 -31.06
C SER A 9 -4.82 -2.54 -29.70
N ARG A 10 -4.05 -2.82 -28.63
CA ARG A 10 -4.56 -2.68 -27.25
C ARG A 10 -4.83 -1.19 -27.02
N SER A 11 -6.06 -0.84 -26.66
CA SER A 11 -6.37 0.51 -26.21
C SER A 11 -5.59 0.81 -24.93
N MET A 12 -4.94 1.98 -24.86
CA MET A 12 -4.20 2.40 -23.66
C MET A 12 -5.14 2.66 -22.46
N PHE A 13 -6.39 2.98 -22.72
CA PHE A 13 -7.43 3.21 -21.72
C PHE A 13 -8.65 2.35 -22.06
N ASP A 14 -9.16 1.65 -21.06
CA ASP A 14 -10.41 0.91 -21.13
C ASP A 14 -11.44 1.58 -20.21
N PHE A 15 -12.27 2.44 -20.79
CA PHE A 15 -13.31 3.14 -20.05
C PHE A 15 -14.37 2.19 -19.47
N SER A 16 -14.42 0.94 -19.92
CA SER A 16 -15.31 -0.06 -19.34
C SER A 16 -14.90 -0.41 -17.90
N ALA A 17 -13.60 -0.40 -17.61
CA ALA A 17 -13.07 -0.60 -16.25
C ALA A 17 -13.63 0.41 -15.24
N LEU A 18 -13.81 1.67 -15.66
CA LEU A 18 -14.36 2.73 -14.80
C LEU A 18 -15.86 2.57 -14.51
N LYS A 19 -16.56 1.67 -15.21
CA LYS A 19 -17.97 1.35 -14.92
C LYS A 19 -18.09 0.21 -13.90
N GLU A 20 -17.04 -0.54 -13.70
CA GLU A 20 -17.01 -1.65 -12.74
C GLU A 20 -16.77 -1.12 -11.32
N ILE A 21 -17.85 -1.15 -10.51
CA ILE A 21 -17.81 -0.65 -9.12
C ILE A 21 -16.68 -1.31 -8.29
N PRO A 22 -16.47 -2.65 -8.35
CA PRO A 22 -15.40 -3.29 -7.60
C PRO A 22 -14.00 -2.77 -7.97
N PHE A 23 -13.77 -2.50 -9.25
CA PHE A 23 -12.50 -1.94 -9.73
C PHE A 23 -12.28 -0.51 -9.23
N LEU A 24 -13.31 0.34 -9.29
CA LEU A 24 -13.22 1.71 -8.79
C LEU A 24 -12.96 1.76 -7.28
N VAL A 25 -13.68 0.95 -6.50
CA VAL A 25 -13.47 0.86 -5.05
C VAL A 25 -12.05 0.42 -4.74
N PHE A 26 -11.50 -0.52 -5.52
CA PHE A 26 -10.12 -0.95 -5.38
C PHE A 26 -9.11 0.17 -5.70
N CYS A 27 -9.29 0.87 -6.82
CA CYS A 27 -8.44 1.99 -7.23
C CYS A 27 -8.41 3.12 -6.19
N PHE A 28 -9.58 3.52 -5.68
CA PHE A 28 -9.67 4.51 -4.61
C PHE A 28 -9.09 3.98 -3.29
N GLY A 29 -9.29 2.72 -2.97
CA GLY A 29 -8.66 2.07 -1.83
C GLY A 29 -7.13 2.17 -1.90
N LEU A 30 -6.55 1.86 -3.05
CA LEU A 30 -5.11 2.00 -3.27
C LEU A 30 -4.65 3.46 -3.24
N PHE A 31 -5.40 4.39 -3.82
CA PHE A 31 -5.09 5.82 -3.74
C PHE A 31 -4.90 6.25 -2.28
N PHE A 32 -5.85 5.94 -1.41
CA PHE A 32 -5.76 6.30 0.01
C PHE A 32 -4.65 5.56 0.75
N VAL A 33 -4.49 4.26 0.50
CA VAL A 33 -3.38 3.49 1.09
C VAL A 33 -2.05 4.10 0.71
N PHE A 34 -1.80 4.34 -0.58
CA PHE A 34 -0.52 4.86 -1.08
C PHE A 34 -0.26 6.31 -0.65
N THR A 35 -1.30 7.10 -0.38
CA THR A 35 -1.17 8.46 0.18
C THR A 35 -0.47 8.45 1.54
N GLY A 36 -0.70 7.43 2.39
CA GLY A 36 -0.08 7.34 3.72
C GLY A 36 1.05 6.33 3.85
N LEU A 37 1.12 5.32 2.98
CA LEU A 37 1.97 4.14 3.12
C LEU A 37 3.47 4.46 3.14
N TYR A 38 3.91 5.39 2.29
CA TYR A 38 5.33 5.67 2.06
C TYR A 38 5.91 6.71 3.02
N PHE A 39 5.11 7.33 3.85
CA PHE A 39 5.60 8.31 4.82
C PHE A 39 6.73 7.76 5.72
N PRO A 40 6.65 6.55 6.32
CA PRO A 40 7.76 6.01 7.11
C PRO A 40 9.02 5.80 6.28
N PHE A 41 8.91 5.42 5.00
CA PHE A 41 10.08 5.21 4.14
C PHE A 41 10.92 6.47 3.95
N PHE A 42 10.28 7.64 3.91
CA PHE A 42 10.99 8.90 3.69
C PHE A 42 11.39 9.61 4.98
N TYR A 43 10.60 9.46 6.04
CA TYR A 43 10.76 10.28 7.25
C TYR A 43 11.22 9.51 8.49
N LEU A 44 11.37 8.18 8.41
CA LEU A 44 11.87 7.38 9.52
C LEU A 44 13.30 7.78 9.95
N PRO A 45 14.26 8.05 9.03
CA PRO A 45 15.58 8.52 9.43
C PRO A 45 15.53 9.87 10.15
N SER A 46 14.69 10.80 9.66
CA SER A 46 14.49 12.09 10.32
C SER A 46 13.86 11.92 11.70
N TYR A 47 12.98 10.93 11.87
CA TYR A 47 12.39 10.59 13.17
C TYR A 47 13.48 10.09 14.15
N PHE A 48 14.39 9.23 13.72
CA PHE A 48 15.51 8.78 14.53
C PHE A 48 16.45 9.92 14.89
N SER A 49 16.87 10.74 13.93
CA SER A 49 17.87 11.80 14.15
C SER A 49 17.30 12.99 14.92
N VAL A 50 16.09 13.46 14.58
CA VAL A 50 15.53 14.72 15.12
C VAL A 50 14.69 14.47 16.37
N PHE A 51 13.87 13.41 16.39
CA PHE A 51 12.95 13.16 17.52
C PHE A 51 13.56 12.27 18.60
N LEU A 52 14.27 11.21 18.21
CA LEU A 52 14.88 10.28 19.16
C LEU A 52 16.32 10.68 19.55
N HIS A 53 16.92 11.64 18.85
CA HIS A 53 18.33 12.04 19.02
C HIS A 53 19.30 10.86 18.94
N SER A 54 18.97 9.89 18.09
CA SER A 54 19.74 8.65 17.91
C SER A 54 20.97 8.87 17.04
N ASP A 55 21.91 7.92 17.11
CA ASP A 55 23.11 7.92 16.30
C ASP A 55 22.77 7.94 14.80
N THR A 56 23.52 8.71 14.00
CA THR A 56 23.34 8.84 12.54
C THR A 56 23.35 7.48 11.84
N ASN A 57 24.15 6.53 12.34
CA ASN A 57 24.21 5.18 11.81
C ASN A 57 22.88 4.45 11.95
N ILE A 58 22.22 4.53 13.12
CA ILE A 58 20.93 3.87 13.37
C ILE A 58 19.86 4.49 12.49
N ALA A 59 19.85 5.82 12.35
CA ALA A 59 18.94 6.53 11.46
C ALA A 59 19.10 6.06 10.00
N PHE A 60 20.33 5.88 9.54
CA PHE A 60 20.59 5.37 8.18
C PHE A 60 20.15 3.92 8.00
N TYR A 61 20.48 3.04 8.94
CA TYR A 61 20.12 1.63 8.87
C TYR A 61 18.61 1.38 9.01
N SER A 62 17.84 2.32 9.57
CA SER A 62 16.40 2.18 9.72
C SER A 62 15.68 1.94 8.39
N ILE A 63 16.09 2.62 7.32
CA ILE A 63 15.56 2.38 5.96
C ILE A 63 15.93 0.99 5.45
N ALA A 64 17.18 0.56 5.70
CA ALA A 64 17.63 -0.76 5.27
C ALA A 64 16.82 -1.88 5.95
N ILE A 65 16.55 -1.74 7.25
CA ILE A 65 15.72 -2.67 8.03
C ILE A 65 14.30 -2.72 7.46
N LEU A 66 13.69 -1.55 7.22
CA LEU A 66 12.33 -1.46 6.69
C LEU A 66 12.24 -2.10 5.29
N ASN A 67 13.21 -1.81 4.40
CA ASN A 67 13.25 -2.40 3.06
C ASN A 67 13.53 -3.90 3.09
N ALA A 68 14.45 -4.37 3.93
CA ALA A 68 14.74 -5.80 4.09
C ALA A 68 13.48 -6.57 4.56
N ALA A 69 12.74 -6.04 5.53
CA ALA A 69 11.49 -6.62 5.97
C ALA A 69 10.42 -6.62 4.85
N SER A 70 10.39 -5.59 4.00
CA SER A 70 9.46 -5.50 2.87
C SER A 70 9.67 -6.58 1.82
N VAL A 71 10.90 -7.11 1.66
CA VAL A 71 11.17 -8.23 0.76
C VAL A 71 10.40 -9.48 1.20
N PHE A 72 10.44 -9.82 2.48
CA PHE A 72 9.67 -10.94 3.04
C PHE A 72 8.16 -10.68 2.93
N GLY A 73 7.75 -9.43 3.14
CA GLY A 73 6.36 -9.00 3.00
C GLY A 73 5.82 -9.08 1.56
N ARG A 74 6.66 -9.12 0.56
CA ARG A 74 6.24 -9.34 -0.85
C ARG A 74 6.07 -10.81 -1.19
N ILE A 75 6.86 -11.68 -0.59
CA ILE A 75 6.89 -13.11 -0.92
C ILE A 75 5.79 -13.87 -0.16
N THR A 76 5.78 -13.77 1.17
CA THR A 76 4.92 -14.63 2.01
C THR A 76 3.43 -14.34 1.84
N PRO A 77 2.94 -13.08 1.75
CA PRO A 77 1.52 -12.83 1.49
C PRO A 77 1.11 -13.19 0.06
N GLY A 78 2.03 -13.17 -0.90
CA GLY A 78 1.77 -13.70 -2.25
C GLY A 78 1.40 -15.18 -2.21
N ILE A 79 2.19 -16.00 -1.52
CA ILE A 79 1.92 -17.45 -1.33
C ILE A 79 0.59 -17.65 -0.57
N LEU A 80 0.31 -16.80 0.40
CA LEU A 80 -0.94 -16.87 1.15
C LEU A 80 -2.15 -16.50 0.27
N ALA A 81 -1.98 -15.49 -0.58
CA ALA A 81 -3.01 -15.04 -1.53
C ALA A 81 -3.40 -16.13 -2.53
N ASP A 82 -2.45 -16.97 -2.95
CA ASP A 82 -2.72 -18.12 -3.81
C ASP A 82 -3.60 -19.17 -3.13
N ARG A 83 -3.57 -19.26 -1.80
CA ARG A 83 -4.34 -20.24 -1.02
C ARG A 83 -5.72 -19.76 -0.59
N ILE A 84 -5.80 -18.53 -0.07
CA ILE A 84 -7.02 -17.98 0.55
C ILE A 84 -7.66 -16.86 -0.24
N GLY A 85 -7.04 -16.46 -1.36
CA GLY A 85 -7.48 -15.36 -2.22
C GLY A 85 -6.81 -14.03 -1.90
N SER A 86 -6.54 -13.25 -2.96
CA SER A 86 -5.78 -12.00 -2.86
C SER A 86 -6.51 -10.91 -2.08
N ILE A 87 -7.85 -10.80 -2.25
CA ILE A 87 -8.68 -9.84 -1.52
C ILE A 87 -8.76 -10.22 -0.04
N ASN A 88 -8.86 -11.51 0.27
CA ASN A 88 -8.88 -12.00 1.65
C ASN A 88 -7.54 -11.79 2.37
N THR A 89 -6.45 -11.68 1.63
CA THR A 89 -5.11 -11.44 2.16
C THR A 89 -4.81 -9.95 2.35
N ILE A 90 -5.22 -9.09 1.41
CA ILE A 90 -4.89 -7.66 1.47
C ILE A 90 -5.64 -6.93 2.60
N VAL A 91 -6.88 -7.33 2.93
CA VAL A 91 -7.69 -6.68 3.97
C VAL A 91 -7.05 -6.81 5.36
N PRO A 92 -6.70 -7.99 5.89
CA PRO A 92 -6.06 -8.08 7.20
C PRO A 92 -4.68 -7.40 7.22
N ILE A 93 -3.93 -7.44 6.12
CA ILE A 93 -2.63 -6.77 6.04
C ILE A 93 -2.80 -5.25 6.07
N SER A 94 -3.78 -4.70 5.37
CA SER A 94 -4.09 -3.26 5.44
C SER A 94 -4.56 -2.84 6.83
N ALA A 95 -5.28 -3.70 7.54
CA ALA A 95 -5.65 -3.47 8.94
C ALA A 95 -4.41 -3.44 9.86
N ILE A 96 -3.48 -4.39 9.70
CA ILE A 96 -2.20 -4.40 10.43
C ILE A 96 -1.40 -3.13 10.14
N ALA A 97 -1.26 -2.74 8.87
CA ALA A 97 -0.56 -1.50 8.49
C ALA A 97 -1.21 -0.26 9.11
N THR A 98 -2.55 -0.22 9.17
CA THR A 98 -3.31 0.86 9.81
C THR A 98 -3.03 0.93 11.31
N ILE A 99 -3.11 -0.20 12.01
CA ILE A 99 -2.82 -0.29 13.45
C ILE A 99 -1.40 0.18 13.74
N LEU A 100 -0.43 -0.27 12.94
CA LEU A 100 0.97 0.13 13.10
C LEU A 100 1.18 1.62 12.83
N ALA A 101 0.51 2.20 11.83
CA ALA A 101 0.60 3.63 11.54
C ALA A 101 0.08 4.48 12.71
N PHE A 102 -1.00 4.07 13.36
CA PHE A 102 -1.48 4.72 14.58
C PHE A 102 -0.56 4.46 15.77
N ALA A 103 -0.06 3.23 15.95
CA ALA A 103 0.84 2.88 17.03
C ALA A 103 2.15 3.69 17.00
N TRP A 104 2.64 4.02 15.81
CA TRP A 104 3.86 4.83 15.65
C TRP A 104 3.77 6.19 16.34
N ILE A 105 2.59 6.79 16.46
CA ILE A 105 2.38 8.06 17.15
C ILE A 105 2.80 7.97 18.64
N GLY A 106 2.64 6.78 19.24
CA GLY A 106 2.98 6.52 20.65
C GLY A 106 4.42 6.01 20.87
N ILE A 107 5.13 5.59 19.83
CA ILE A 107 6.47 5.02 19.97
C ILE A 107 7.48 6.15 20.15
N ARG A 108 8.20 6.16 21.28
CA ARG A 108 9.16 7.20 21.66
C ARG A 108 10.54 6.66 22.00
N ASN A 109 10.86 5.44 21.61
CA ASN A 109 12.13 4.81 21.87
C ASN A 109 12.71 4.15 20.61
N GLU A 110 14.03 4.03 20.53
CA GLU A 110 14.74 3.45 19.39
C GLU A 110 14.31 1.99 19.12
N ALA A 111 14.29 1.16 20.17
CA ALA A 111 13.95 -0.25 20.03
C ALA A 111 12.54 -0.44 19.48
N GLY A 112 11.56 0.30 19.98
CA GLY A 112 10.18 0.26 19.47
C GLY A 112 10.09 0.72 18.02
N THR A 113 10.85 1.75 17.63
CA THR A 113 10.86 2.25 16.26
C THR A 113 11.51 1.25 15.29
N ILE A 114 12.53 0.49 15.73
CA ILE A 114 13.12 -0.60 14.93
C ILE A 114 12.12 -1.73 14.75
N VAL A 115 11.43 -2.15 15.81
CA VAL A 115 10.37 -3.18 15.74
C VAL A 115 9.23 -2.71 14.83
N PHE A 116 8.82 -1.45 14.94
CA PHE A 116 7.86 -0.84 14.02
C PHE A 116 8.34 -0.93 12.58
N ALA A 117 9.61 -0.54 12.29
CA ALA A 117 10.19 -0.60 10.94
C ALA A 117 10.15 -2.02 10.36
N CYS A 118 10.44 -3.04 11.16
CA CYS A 118 10.36 -4.44 10.73
C CYS A 118 8.93 -4.85 10.35
N ILE A 119 7.97 -4.63 11.25
CA ILE A 119 6.60 -5.12 11.05
C ILE A 119 5.88 -4.28 9.99
N TYR A 120 6.08 -2.95 9.99
CA TYR A 120 5.51 -2.06 8.99
C TYR A 120 6.12 -2.30 7.60
N GLY A 121 7.44 -2.53 7.53
CA GLY A 121 8.11 -2.93 6.29
C GLY A 121 7.48 -4.18 5.69
N TYR A 122 7.26 -5.22 6.51
CA TYR A 122 6.58 -6.43 6.07
C TYR A 122 5.16 -6.15 5.53
N ALA A 123 4.33 -5.42 6.27
CA ALA A 123 2.97 -5.11 5.86
C ALA A 123 2.93 -4.26 4.59
N SER A 124 3.80 -3.25 4.47
CA SER A 124 3.90 -2.40 3.28
C SER A 124 4.35 -3.17 2.04
N GLY A 125 5.28 -4.11 2.20
CA GLY A 125 5.72 -5.00 1.12
C GLY A 125 4.56 -5.79 0.50
N ALA A 126 3.68 -6.32 1.34
CA ALA A 126 2.47 -7.01 0.90
C ALA A 126 1.48 -6.09 0.16
N LEU A 127 1.24 -4.89 0.70
CA LEU A 127 0.33 -3.91 0.09
C LEU A 127 0.80 -3.44 -1.29
N VAL A 128 2.09 -3.48 -1.56
CA VAL A 128 2.67 -3.15 -2.87
C VAL A 128 2.64 -4.34 -3.84
N SER A 129 2.77 -5.58 -3.34
CA SER A 129 2.88 -6.77 -4.21
C SER A 129 1.53 -7.41 -4.58
N LEU A 130 0.48 -7.24 -3.78
CA LEU A 130 -0.82 -7.86 -4.02
C LEU A 130 -1.70 -7.18 -5.10
N PRO A 131 -1.61 -5.86 -5.38
CA PRO A 131 -2.48 -5.21 -6.35
C PRO A 131 -2.49 -5.84 -7.75
N PRO A 132 -1.35 -6.26 -8.34
CA PRO A 132 -1.37 -6.91 -9.64
C PRO A 132 -2.22 -8.18 -9.67
N THR A 133 -2.15 -9.00 -8.63
CA THR A 133 -2.92 -10.24 -8.51
C THR A 133 -4.43 -9.94 -8.38
N ILE A 134 -4.79 -8.93 -7.59
CA ILE A 134 -6.19 -8.52 -7.41
C ILE A 134 -6.77 -8.00 -8.72
N VAL A 135 -6.03 -7.14 -9.45
CA VAL A 135 -6.47 -6.62 -10.75
C VAL A 135 -6.64 -7.76 -11.76
N ALA A 136 -5.76 -8.76 -11.75
CA ALA A 136 -5.90 -9.93 -12.61
C ALA A 136 -7.20 -10.73 -12.35
N HIS A 137 -7.64 -10.77 -11.08
CA HIS A 137 -8.92 -11.39 -10.71
C HIS A 137 -10.16 -10.51 -10.98
N LEU A 138 -9.98 -9.18 -10.99
CA LEU A 138 -11.08 -8.25 -11.28
C LEU A 138 -11.32 -8.09 -12.79
N ALA A 139 -10.28 -8.23 -13.61
CA ALA A 139 -10.37 -8.04 -15.04
C ALA A 139 -11.17 -9.17 -15.73
N PRO A 140 -12.08 -8.83 -16.67
CA PRO A 140 -12.92 -9.82 -17.33
C PRO A 140 -12.13 -10.78 -18.25
N ASN A 141 -11.00 -10.34 -18.78
CA ASN A 141 -10.16 -11.11 -19.69
C ASN A 141 -8.67 -10.80 -19.46
N MET A 142 -7.80 -11.79 -19.68
CA MET A 142 -6.35 -11.63 -19.58
C MET A 142 -5.77 -10.59 -20.55
N SER A 143 -6.45 -10.32 -21.67
CA SER A 143 -6.00 -9.33 -22.66
C SER A 143 -6.05 -7.89 -22.16
N VAL A 144 -6.92 -7.57 -21.20
CA VAL A 144 -7.12 -6.21 -20.64
C VAL A 144 -6.44 -6.00 -19.29
N VAL A 145 -5.92 -7.06 -18.65
CA VAL A 145 -5.27 -6.99 -17.32
C VAL A 145 -4.19 -5.91 -17.27
N GLY A 146 -3.34 -5.83 -18.30
CA GLY A 146 -2.27 -4.82 -18.37
C GLY A 146 -2.81 -3.38 -18.40
N THR A 147 -3.89 -3.13 -19.11
CA THR A 147 -4.54 -1.80 -19.17
C THR A 147 -5.18 -1.47 -17.82
N TRP A 148 -5.90 -2.40 -17.22
CA TRP A 148 -6.50 -2.23 -15.90
C TRP A 148 -5.46 -2.00 -14.82
N LEU A 149 -4.36 -2.73 -14.86
CA LEU A 149 -3.24 -2.55 -13.94
C LEU A 149 -2.60 -1.17 -14.07
N GLY A 150 -2.38 -0.72 -15.31
CA GLY A 150 -1.87 0.63 -15.58
C GLY A 150 -2.79 1.72 -15.03
N MET A 151 -4.10 1.60 -15.24
CA MET A 151 -5.09 2.53 -14.70
C MET A 151 -5.08 2.52 -13.16
N CYS A 152 -5.02 1.34 -12.54
CA CYS A 152 -4.93 1.20 -11.09
C CYS A 152 -3.68 1.87 -10.51
N PHE A 153 -2.52 1.71 -11.16
CA PHE A 153 -1.28 2.34 -10.72
C PHE A 153 -1.25 3.87 -10.92
N ILE A 154 -2.06 4.43 -11.83
CA ILE A 154 -2.25 5.88 -11.90
C ILE A 154 -2.87 6.39 -10.60
N PHE A 155 -3.92 5.73 -10.07
CA PHE A 155 -4.52 6.11 -8.79
C PHE A 155 -3.53 5.99 -7.63
N ALA A 156 -2.78 4.88 -7.56
CA ALA A 156 -1.74 4.68 -6.55
C ALA A 156 -0.63 5.73 -6.64
N GLY A 157 -0.17 6.05 -7.86
CA GLY A 157 0.83 7.08 -8.13
C GLY A 157 0.38 8.49 -7.75
N LEU A 158 -0.89 8.85 -8.03
CA LEU A 158 -1.47 10.11 -7.60
C LEU A 158 -1.54 10.20 -6.07
N GLY A 159 -1.90 9.10 -5.39
CA GLY A 159 -1.89 9.04 -3.94
C GLY A 159 -0.49 9.29 -3.37
N LEU A 160 0.52 8.63 -3.92
CA LEU A 160 1.93 8.81 -3.53
C LEU A 160 2.42 10.23 -3.78
N LEU A 161 2.08 10.79 -4.95
CA LEU A 161 2.48 12.14 -5.37
C LEU A 161 1.92 13.22 -4.45
N ILE A 162 0.68 13.07 -3.99
CA ILE A 162 -0.01 14.04 -3.14
C ILE A 162 0.33 13.81 -1.67
N GLY A 163 0.42 12.55 -1.23
CA GLY A 163 0.54 12.18 0.17
C GLY A 163 1.85 12.64 0.81
N ASN A 164 2.99 12.39 0.17
CA ASN A 164 4.29 12.74 0.73
C ASN A 164 4.51 14.26 0.89
N PRO A 165 4.17 15.13 -0.08
CA PRO A 165 4.27 16.58 0.11
C PRO A 165 3.35 17.10 1.22
N ILE A 166 2.12 16.60 1.33
CA ILE A 166 1.21 17.00 2.40
C ILE A 166 1.78 16.57 3.76
N ALA A 167 2.23 15.32 3.87
CA ALA A 167 2.84 14.82 5.10
C ALA A 167 4.09 15.64 5.47
N GLY A 168 4.93 15.99 4.48
CA GLY A 168 6.09 16.87 4.67
C GLY A 168 5.73 18.26 5.14
N ALA A 169 4.65 18.86 4.60
CA ALA A 169 4.16 20.17 5.04
C ALA A 169 3.58 20.17 6.47
N LEU A 170 3.08 19.03 6.93
CA LEU A 170 2.59 18.84 8.30
C LEU A 170 3.71 18.60 9.33
N LEU A 171 4.91 18.27 8.84
CA LEU A 171 6.08 18.09 9.69
C LEU A 171 6.66 19.45 10.10
N ASN A 172 7.01 19.55 11.38
CA ASN A 172 7.86 20.63 11.86
C ASN A 172 9.13 20.01 12.43
N LEU A 173 10.19 20.03 11.63
CA LEU A 173 11.47 19.47 12.02
C LEU A 173 12.20 20.33 13.07
N GLN A 174 11.91 21.64 13.15
CA GLN A 174 12.52 22.55 14.13
C GLN A 174 12.01 22.25 15.54
N ASP A 175 10.70 22.00 15.68
CA ASP A 175 10.07 21.69 16.95
C ASP A 175 9.91 20.17 17.18
N ALA A 176 10.49 19.32 16.32
CA ALA A 176 10.39 17.86 16.34
C ALA A 176 8.92 17.35 16.39
N VAL A 177 8.00 18.04 15.70
CA VAL A 177 6.57 17.69 15.68
C VAL A 177 6.28 16.75 14.51
N PHE A 178 6.21 15.44 14.78
CA PHE A 178 5.91 14.40 13.80
C PHE A 178 4.46 13.93 13.85
N TRP A 179 3.77 14.04 15.00
CA TRP A 179 2.48 13.41 15.22
C TRP A 179 1.38 13.84 14.25
N LYS A 180 1.42 15.08 13.73
CA LYS A 180 0.44 15.57 12.75
C LYS A 180 0.54 14.82 11.42
N ALA A 181 1.77 14.63 10.93
CA ALA A 181 2.02 13.90 9.70
C ALA A 181 1.75 12.39 9.88
N GLN A 182 2.15 11.82 11.02
CA GLN A 182 1.85 10.42 11.38
C GLN A 182 0.34 10.18 11.42
N LEU A 183 -0.43 11.09 12.07
CA LEU A 183 -1.89 10.99 12.14
C LEU A 183 -2.53 11.09 10.76
N PHE A 184 -2.10 12.06 9.94
CA PHE A 184 -2.58 12.18 8.56
C PHE A 184 -2.38 10.89 7.78
N CYS A 185 -1.17 10.32 7.80
CA CYS A 185 -0.87 9.10 7.09
C CYS A 185 -1.67 7.90 7.63
N ALA A 186 -1.80 7.77 8.96
CA ALA A 186 -2.58 6.71 9.59
C ALA A 186 -4.07 6.78 9.19
N VAL A 187 -4.66 7.99 9.15
CA VAL A 187 -6.04 8.19 8.70
C VAL A 187 -6.21 7.84 7.22
N MET A 188 -5.25 8.21 6.36
CA MET A 188 -5.30 7.87 4.93
C MET A 188 -5.22 6.35 4.71
N VAL A 189 -4.30 5.66 5.38
CA VAL A 189 -4.22 4.18 5.31
C VAL A 189 -5.49 3.53 5.86
N ALA A 190 -6.08 4.07 6.94
CA ALA A 190 -7.36 3.60 7.48
C ALA A 190 -8.51 3.76 6.49
N ALA A 191 -8.62 4.92 5.82
CA ALA A 191 -9.62 5.14 4.78
C ALA A 191 -9.48 4.13 3.64
N GLY A 192 -8.24 3.88 3.19
CA GLY A 192 -7.97 2.86 2.19
C GLY A 192 -8.33 1.45 2.66
N MET A 193 -8.02 1.09 3.90
CA MET A 193 -8.40 -0.20 4.50
C MET A 193 -9.92 -0.39 4.52
N ILE A 194 -10.68 0.65 4.87
CA ILE A 194 -12.16 0.61 4.88
C ILE A 194 -12.70 0.32 3.46
N LEU A 195 -12.15 0.98 2.43
CA LEU A 195 -12.53 0.73 1.04
C LEU A 195 -12.18 -0.69 0.59
N LEU A 196 -11.00 -1.19 0.95
CA LEU A 196 -10.60 -2.57 0.64
C LEU A 196 -11.48 -3.61 1.37
N ALA A 197 -11.87 -3.33 2.61
CA ALA A 197 -12.83 -4.16 3.35
C ALA A 197 -14.22 -4.11 2.68
N GLY A 198 -14.67 -2.94 2.24
CA GLY A 198 -15.90 -2.76 1.47
C GLY A 198 -15.88 -3.56 0.16
N LEU A 199 -14.77 -3.56 -0.56
CA LEU A 199 -14.59 -4.37 -1.76
C LEU A 199 -14.78 -5.87 -1.46
N ARG A 200 -14.22 -6.36 -0.35
CA ARG A 200 -14.41 -7.75 0.07
C ARG A 200 -15.88 -8.08 0.30
N LEU A 201 -16.63 -7.19 0.97
CA LEU A 201 -18.05 -7.39 1.22
C LEU A 201 -18.86 -7.38 -0.09
N LEU A 202 -18.56 -6.47 -1.02
CA LEU A 202 -19.20 -6.42 -2.33
C LEU A 202 -19.00 -7.72 -3.12
N LYS A 203 -17.77 -8.25 -3.11
CA LYS A 203 -17.46 -9.50 -3.81
C LYS A 203 -18.03 -10.73 -3.12
N TYR A 204 -18.09 -10.74 -1.79
CA TYR A 204 -18.74 -11.81 -1.03
C TYR A 204 -20.21 -11.95 -1.38
N ASN A 205 -20.92 -10.84 -1.55
CA ASN A 205 -22.33 -10.83 -1.93
C ASN A 205 -22.59 -11.20 -3.41
N GLN A 206 -21.57 -11.11 -4.27
CA GLN A 206 -21.69 -11.41 -5.71
C GLN A 206 -21.22 -12.83 -6.08
N ALA A 207 -20.47 -13.49 -5.23
CA ALA A 207 -19.88 -14.79 -5.53
C ALA A 207 -20.26 -15.84 -4.48
N ASP A 208 -20.86 -16.94 -4.95
CA ASP A 208 -21.05 -18.19 -4.18
C ASP A 208 -19.71 -18.91 -3.90
N GLY A 209 -18.66 -18.22 -3.51
CA GLY A 209 -17.36 -18.86 -3.34
C GLY A 209 -16.37 -18.13 -2.45
N TRP A 210 -15.81 -18.87 -1.49
CA TRP A 210 -14.83 -18.44 -0.48
C TRP A 210 -13.44 -18.11 -1.03
N LYS A 211 -13.19 -18.40 -2.32
CA LYS A 211 -11.87 -18.27 -2.94
C LYS A 211 -11.93 -17.28 -4.11
N MET A 212 -11.55 -16.04 -3.84
CA MET A 212 -11.10 -15.05 -4.83
C MET A 212 -9.81 -14.39 -4.36
#